data_0a91278ac5fdc59f21923bc430376d50
#
_entry.id   0a91278ac5fdc59f21923bc430376d50
#
_cell.length_a   1.000
_cell.length_b   1.000
_cell.length_c   1.000
_cell.angle_alpha   90.00
_cell.angle_beta   90.00
_cell.angle_gamma   90.00
#
_symmetry.space_group_name_H-M   'P 1'
#
loop_
_entity.id
_entity.type
_entity.pdbx_description
1 polymer ?
#
loop_
_entity_poly.entity_id
_entity_poly.type
_entity_poly.pdbx_seq_one_letter_code
_entity_poly.pdbx_strand_id
1 'polypeptide(L)'
;MRADLLEEPELQFGNGRHVDPRFGLLELGPADGDAAAAPRTISVGVVGTEETIDGIVKWLTRCRKAIPGWADAKQPNLYPPFPGFVHGIGFNCELRFDQRHQRPISGRVMRDLRKIEDRAERVRAVAGVFVDEIGVLAERALPQVVIVAPSIEMLQVVSGAQGGGGQPQLHDVLKARAMVHPVPLQYVRPATYDKSKLRKQNEVTERPSQPQDEATRAWNLHTALYYKAGGYPWALVREPSDLQTCFIGISFYWDHEEVLATSLAQVFNERGEGVIVRGGPAKLSEVDRTPYLPRDDAEALLREALAQYREEHRHLPARVAIHKTSRFTDTEIDGFHAAADTANIDTLELIAIGDASTRFFTPRASPPFRGTHIVLDDRSQLLYTTGSIPFYETYPGPYVPTPLSITLESSYGGRRHGIELLALTKLNWNHSRLDGHDPITTHAARMIGSILRHVERDGSIGNRYAFYM
;
A
#
# COMPACT_ATOMS: atom_id res chain seq x y z
N MET A 1 17.85 12.40 26.06
CA MET A 1 16.51 12.02 25.63
C MET A 1 15.61 13.25 25.65
N ARG A 2 14.93 13.54 24.57
CA ARG A 2 13.97 14.63 24.42
C ARG A 2 12.70 14.09 23.78
N ALA A 3 11.53 14.52 24.23
CA ALA A 3 10.24 14.14 23.67
C ALA A 3 9.49 15.38 23.18
N ASP A 4 9.00 15.34 21.96
CA ASP A 4 8.21 16.39 21.31
C ASP A 4 6.92 15.79 20.76
N LEU A 5 5.87 16.59 20.63
CA LEU A 5 4.70 16.25 19.83
C LEU A 5 4.82 16.96 18.48
N LEU A 6 4.89 16.17 17.41
CA LEU A 6 4.86 16.70 16.06
C LEU A 6 3.43 17.06 15.68
N GLU A 7 3.27 18.12 14.93
CA GLU A 7 1.98 18.45 14.33
C GLU A 7 1.58 17.39 13.31
N GLU A 8 0.26 17.11 13.21
CA GLU A 8 -0.24 16.18 12.22
C GLU A 8 -0.03 16.74 10.81
N PRO A 9 0.74 16.06 9.94
CA PRO A 9 1.01 16.59 8.61
C PRO A 9 -0.28 16.74 7.80
N GLU A 10 -0.43 17.86 7.14
CA GLU A 10 -1.47 18.06 6.14
C GLU A 10 -1.14 17.32 4.85
N LEU A 11 -2.17 17.05 4.06
CA LEU A 11 -2.10 16.52 2.72
C LEU A 11 -2.57 17.58 1.73
N GLN A 12 -2.02 17.56 0.52
CA GLN A 12 -2.43 18.43 -0.58
C GLN A 12 -3.58 17.79 -1.34
N PHE A 13 -4.62 18.57 -1.57
CA PHE A 13 -5.78 18.28 -2.39
C PHE A 13 -5.92 19.33 -3.51
N GLY A 14 -6.92 19.17 -4.37
CA GLY A 14 -7.10 20.06 -5.51
C GLY A 14 -7.20 21.54 -5.13
N ASN A 15 -8.01 21.87 -4.14
CA ASN A 15 -8.28 23.24 -3.74
C ASN A 15 -7.76 23.62 -2.36
N GLY A 16 -6.76 22.91 -1.82
CA GLY A 16 -6.19 23.26 -0.52
C GLY A 16 -5.57 22.07 0.21
N ARG A 17 -5.47 22.20 1.54
CA ARG A 17 -4.81 21.25 2.43
C ARG A 17 -5.75 20.77 3.53
N HIS A 18 -5.63 19.52 3.91
CA HIS A 18 -6.40 18.94 5.02
C HIS A 18 -5.63 17.79 5.69
N VAL A 19 -5.82 17.58 6.98
CA VAL A 19 -5.15 16.48 7.71
C VAL A 19 -5.76 15.11 7.42
N ASP A 20 -7.08 15.01 7.21
CA ASP A 20 -7.77 13.74 6.95
C ASP A 20 -8.04 13.55 5.45
N PRO A 21 -7.68 12.36 4.88
CA PRO A 21 -7.88 12.07 3.46
C PRO A 21 -9.34 12.17 2.99
N ARG A 22 -10.30 11.74 3.81
CA ARG A 22 -11.73 11.69 3.43
C ARG A 22 -12.36 13.06 3.45
N PHE A 23 -12.07 13.86 4.47
CA PHE A 23 -12.55 15.23 4.55
C PHE A 23 -11.90 16.11 3.46
N GLY A 24 -10.58 15.92 3.23
CA GLY A 24 -9.91 16.63 2.14
C GLY A 24 -10.52 16.32 0.78
N LEU A 25 -10.80 15.05 0.48
CA LEU A 25 -11.50 14.68 -0.77
C LEU A 25 -12.92 15.24 -0.84
N LEU A 26 -13.64 15.23 0.29
CA LEU A 26 -15.02 15.70 0.35
C LEU A 26 -15.12 17.22 0.09
N GLU A 27 -14.22 17.99 0.67
CA GLU A 27 -14.26 19.45 0.69
C GLU A 27 -13.46 20.09 -0.45
N LEU A 28 -12.33 19.47 -0.84
CA LEU A 28 -11.31 20.10 -1.69
C LEU A 28 -11.10 19.35 -3.01
N GLY A 29 -11.66 18.14 -3.15
CA GLY A 29 -11.48 17.29 -4.33
C GLY A 29 -10.08 16.65 -4.44
N PRO A 30 -9.86 15.74 -5.40
CA PRO A 30 -8.60 15.02 -5.56
C PRO A 30 -7.45 15.94 -5.98
N ALA A 31 -6.23 15.61 -5.55
CA ALA A 31 -5.03 16.43 -5.80
C ALA A 31 -4.75 16.67 -7.28
N ASP A 32 -5.15 15.74 -8.14
CA ASP A 32 -5.05 15.84 -9.59
C ASP A 32 -6.34 16.36 -10.27
N GLY A 33 -7.31 16.85 -9.48
CA GLY A 33 -8.65 17.19 -9.98
C GLY A 33 -8.68 18.11 -11.19
N ASP A 34 -7.71 19.01 -11.34
CA ASP A 34 -7.59 19.93 -12.47
C ASP A 34 -6.65 19.42 -13.57
N ALA A 35 -5.98 18.28 -13.37
CA ALA A 35 -5.07 17.72 -14.36
C ALA A 35 -5.85 17.10 -15.54
N ALA A 36 -5.35 17.31 -16.75
CA ALA A 36 -5.94 16.72 -17.96
C ALA A 36 -5.90 15.17 -17.94
N ALA A 37 -4.94 14.59 -17.23
CA ALA A 37 -4.78 13.14 -17.08
C ALA A 37 -5.61 12.54 -15.95
N ALA A 38 -6.29 13.35 -15.12
CA ALA A 38 -7.13 12.87 -14.04
C ALA A 38 -8.29 11.98 -14.57
N PRO A 39 -8.53 10.81 -13.96
CA PRO A 39 -9.61 9.94 -14.42
C PRO A 39 -10.98 10.57 -14.14
N ARG A 40 -11.75 10.86 -15.18
CA ARG A 40 -13.14 11.34 -15.09
C ARG A 40 -14.14 10.18 -15.12
N THR A 41 -13.79 9.14 -15.85
CA THR A 41 -14.54 7.90 -15.92
C THR A 41 -13.56 6.74 -15.83
N ILE A 42 -13.79 5.81 -14.91
CA ILE A 42 -12.97 4.61 -14.74
C ILE A 42 -13.74 3.41 -15.29
N SER A 43 -13.15 2.75 -16.28
CA SER A 43 -13.65 1.47 -16.80
C SER A 43 -13.19 0.33 -15.90
N VAL A 44 -14.14 -0.36 -15.25
CA VAL A 44 -13.88 -1.42 -14.27
C VAL A 44 -14.31 -2.78 -14.81
N GLY A 45 -13.36 -3.70 -14.94
CA GLY A 45 -13.64 -5.11 -15.18
C GLY A 45 -14.03 -5.82 -13.88
N VAL A 46 -14.87 -6.85 -13.94
CA VAL A 46 -15.24 -7.66 -12.78
C VAL A 46 -15.13 -9.15 -13.13
N VAL A 47 -14.33 -9.89 -12.38
CA VAL A 47 -14.14 -11.33 -12.50
C VAL A 47 -14.54 -12.01 -11.20
N GLY A 48 -15.41 -13.04 -11.30
CA GLY A 48 -15.90 -13.80 -10.16
C GLY A 48 -16.98 -14.79 -10.57
N THR A 49 -17.70 -15.36 -9.61
CA THR A 49 -18.92 -16.14 -9.92
C THR A 49 -20.06 -15.17 -10.27
N GLU A 50 -21.13 -15.64 -10.92
CA GLU A 50 -22.32 -14.82 -11.18
C GLU A 50 -22.82 -14.13 -9.91
N GLU A 51 -22.90 -14.87 -8.79
CA GLU A 51 -23.31 -14.32 -7.50
C GLU A 51 -22.41 -13.17 -7.03
N THR A 52 -21.09 -13.34 -7.13
CA THR A 52 -20.15 -12.29 -6.65
C THR A 52 -20.10 -11.10 -7.58
N ILE A 53 -20.23 -11.30 -8.89
CA ILE A 53 -20.38 -10.23 -9.88
C ILE A 53 -21.62 -9.40 -9.59
N ASP A 54 -22.78 -10.03 -9.40
CA ASP A 54 -24.03 -9.36 -9.04
C ASP A 54 -23.89 -8.57 -7.73
N GLY A 55 -23.22 -9.15 -6.74
CA GLY A 55 -22.93 -8.47 -5.47
C GLY A 55 -22.07 -7.21 -5.66
N ILE A 56 -21.00 -7.30 -6.44
CA ILE A 56 -20.13 -6.16 -6.78
C ILE A 56 -20.90 -5.10 -7.56
N VAL A 57 -21.65 -5.49 -8.60
CA VAL A 57 -22.44 -4.55 -9.42
C VAL A 57 -23.47 -3.78 -8.58
N LYS A 58 -24.19 -4.49 -7.68
CA LYS A 58 -25.12 -3.87 -6.73
C LYS A 58 -24.40 -2.88 -5.81
N TRP A 59 -23.24 -3.27 -5.29
CA TRP A 59 -22.43 -2.42 -4.41
C TRP A 59 -21.91 -1.17 -5.13
N LEU A 60 -21.30 -1.29 -6.31
CA LEU A 60 -20.83 -0.16 -7.09
C LEU A 60 -22.00 0.77 -7.49
N THR A 61 -23.17 0.20 -7.80
CA THR A 61 -24.39 0.98 -8.08
C THR A 61 -24.88 1.72 -6.82
N ARG A 62 -24.80 1.09 -5.64
CA ARG A 62 -25.11 1.75 -4.36
C ARG A 62 -24.19 2.92 -4.08
N CYS A 63 -22.91 2.76 -4.38
CA CYS A 63 -21.87 3.77 -4.18
C CYS A 63 -21.95 4.98 -5.15
N ARG A 64 -22.80 4.95 -6.16
CA ARG A 64 -23.12 6.16 -6.95
C ARG A 64 -23.90 7.20 -6.13
N LYS A 65 -24.53 6.78 -5.03
CA LYS A 65 -25.30 7.66 -4.14
C LYS A 65 -24.53 7.88 -2.84
N ALA A 66 -24.81 8.98 -2.21
CA ALA A 66 -24.28 9.23 -0.87
C ALA A 66 -24.63 8.09 0.11
N ILE A 67 -23.67 7.78 0.96
CA ILE A 67 -23.81 6.84 2.05
C ILE A 67 -23.60 7.62 3.35
N PRO A 68 -24.57 7.68 4.25
CA PRO A 68 -24.43 8.44 5.49
C PRO A 68 -23.28 7.85 6.33
N GLY A 69 -22.58 8.71 7.03
CA GLY A 69 -21.68 8.32 8.10
C GLY A 69 -22.48 7.82 9.31
N TRP A 70 -21.77 7.41 10.34
CA TRP A 70 -22.42 7.01 11.58
C TRP A 70 -22.73 8.25 12.43
N ALA A 71 -23.96 8.77 12.28
CA ALA A 71 -24.37 10.04 12.87
C ALA A 71 -24.35 10.03 14.42
N ASP A 72 -24.65 8.89 15.04
CA ASP A 72 -24.68 8.74 16.50
C ASP A 72 -23.32 8.33 17.11
N ALA A 73 -22.25 8.35 16.31
CA ALA A 73 -20.92 8.05 16.82
C ALA A 73 -20.44 9.14 17.80
N LYS A 74 -19.82 8.71 18.90
CA LYS A 74 -19.19 9.64 19.85
C LYS A 74 -18.08 10.46 19.20
N GLN A 75 -17.44 9.91 18.17
CA GLN A 75 -16.37 10.53 17.39
C GLN A 75 -16.76 10.58 15.91
N PRO A 76 -17.57 11.57 15.50
CA PRO A 76 -18.12 11.62 14.14
C PRO A 76 -17.06 11.72 13.04
N ASN A 77 -15.91 12.35 13.31
CA ASN A 77 -14.82 12.46 12.37
C ASN A 77 -14.19 11.11 11.97
N LEU A 78 -14.37 10.06 12.77
CA LEU A 78 -13.97 8.70 12.39
C LEU A 78 -14.83 8.09 11.29
N TYR A 79 -16.08 8.54 11.17
CA TYR A 79 -17.09 7.93 10.31
C TYR A 79 -17.75 8.96 9.37
N PRO A 80 -16.95 9.70 8.55
CA PRO A 80 -17.50 10.68 7.64
C PRO A 80 -18.41 10.01 6.60
N PRO A 81 -19.44 10.72 6.11
CA PRO A 81 -20.27 10.22 5.03
C PRO A 81 -19.45 10.03 3.76
N PHE A 82 -19.82 9.05 2.95
CA PHE A 82 -19.29 8.90 1.59
C PHE A 82 -20.20 9.68 0.63
N PRO A 83 -19.67 10.62 -0.16
CA PRO A 83 -20.50 11.53 -0.94
C PRO A 83 -21.16 10.88 -2.17
N GLY A 84 -20.75 9.68 -2.53
CA GLY A 84 -21.03 9.04 -3.80
C GLY A 84 -19.83 9.14 -4.75
N PHE A 85 -19.76 8.22 -5.71
CA PHE A 85 -18.72 8.22 -6.74
C PHE A 85 -19.33 8.66 -8.07
N VAL A 86 -19.43 9.96 -8.24
CA VAL A 86 -20.03 10.65 -9.39
C VAL A 86 -19.28 11.96 -9.69
N HIS A 87 -19.53 12.54 -10.85
CA HIS A 87 -18.97 13.85 -11.19
C HIS A 87 -19.41 14.95 -10.22
N GLY A 88 -18.55 15.93 -10.01
CA GLY A 88 -18.84 17.17 -9.29
C GLY A 88 -18.69 17.07 -7.77
N ILE A 89 -18.39 15.91 -7.21
CA ILE A 89 -18.22 15.74 -5.75
C ILE A 89 -17.14 14.69 -5.43
N GLY A 90 -16.46 14.86 -4.32
CA GLY A 90 -15.45 13.91 -3.81
C GLY A 90 -14.37 13.66 -4.85
N PHE A 91 -14.29 12.45 -5.38
CA PHE A 91 -13.32 12.09 -6.43
C PHE A 91 -13.59 12.74 -7.79
N ASN A 92 -14.74 13.37 -8.00
CA ASN A 92 -15.15 13.96 -9.28
C ASN A 92 -14.99 12.99 -10.47
N CYS A 93 -15.39 11.74 -10.26
CA CYS A 93 -15.18 10.63 -11.17
C CYS A 93 -16.36 9.66 -11.11
N GLU A 94 -16.63 8.95 -12.20
CA GLU A 94 -17.64 7.89 -12.25
C GLU A 94 -17.06 6.53 -12.66
N LEU A 95 -17.78 5.44 -12.35
CA LEU A 95 -17.41 4.08 -12.76
C LEU A 95 -18.30 3.59 -13.90
N ARG A 96 -17.67 2.94 -14.89
CA ARG A 96 -18.33 2.18 -15.95
C ARG A 96 -18.01 0.69 -15.81
N PHE A 97 -19.03 -0.11 -15.61
CA PHE A 97 -18.96 -1.56 -15.32
C PHE A 97 -20.12 -2.32 -15.95
N ASP A 98 -20.42 -2.05 -17.20
CA ASP A 98 -21.49 -2.72 -17.96
C ASP A 98 -21.17 -4.22 -18.21
N GLN A 99 -22.13 -4.93 -18.78
CA GLN A 99 -22.06 -6.39 -18.94
C GLN A 99 -20.83 -6.88 -19.75
N ARG A 100 -20.33 -6.09 -20.70
CA ARG A 100 -19.13 -6.44 -21.48
C ARG A 100 -17.85 -6.48 -20.63
N HIS A 101 -17.84 -5.82 -19.46
CA HIS A 101 -16.75 -5.78 -18.50
C HIS A 101 -16.85 -6.91 -17.44
N GLN A 102 -17.78 -7.85 -17.57
CA GLN A 102 -18.03 -8.90 -16.59
C GLN A 102 -17.63 -10.26 -17.13
N ARG A 103 -16.90 -11.05 -16.32
CA ARG A 103 -16.44 -12.38 -16.67
C ARG A 103 -16.80 -13.40 -15.57
N PRO A 104 -17.89 -14.16 -15.76
CA PRO A 104 -18.33 -15.14 -14.78
C PRO A 104 -17.51 -16.44 -14.88
N ILE A 105 -17.00 -16.89 -13.73
CA ILE A 105 -16.35 -18.19 -13.55
C ILE A 105 -17.46 -19.24 -13.29
N SER A 106 -17.49 -20.29 -14.13
CA SER A 106 -18.54 -21.29 -14.05
C SER A 106 -18.39 -22.22 -12.82
N GLY A 107 -19.52 -22.69 -12.28
CA GLY A 107 -19.52 -23.65 -11.19
C GLY A 107 -18.88 -25.02 -11.54
N ARG A 108 -18.71 -25.34 -12.82
CA ARG A 108 -18.00 -26.58 -13.27
C ARG A 108 -16.52 -26.47 -12.89
N VAL A 109 -15.89 -25.33 -13.16
CA VAL A 109 -14.48 -25.07 -12.81
C VAL A 109 -14.27 -25.24 -11.30
N MET A 110 -15.20 -24.79 -10.48
CA MET A 110 -15.10 -24.93 -9.02
C MET A 110 -15.10 -26.40 -8.55
N ARG A 111 -15.87 -27.27 -9.21
CA ARG A 111 -15.88 -28.72 -8.90
C ARG A 111 -14.55 -29.38 -9.23
N ASP A 112 -13.90 -28.99 -10.31
CA ASP A 112 -12.61 -29.53 -10.71
C ASP A 112 -11.47 -29.06 -9.80
N LEU A 113 -11.47 -27.81 -9.40
CA LEU A 113 -10.51 -27.25 -8.44
C LEU A 113 -10.51 -27.96 -7.07
N ARG A 114 -11.65 -28.43 -6.61
CA ARG A 114 -11.77 -29.19 -5.35
C ARG A 114 -11.10 -30.57 -5.37
N LYS A 115 -10.84 -31.15 -6.54
CA LYS A 115 -10.20 -32.46 -6.70
C LYS A 115 -8.67 -32.38 -6.48
N ILE A 116 -8.08 -31.16 -6.51
CA ILE A 116 -6.66 -30.99 -6.32
C ILE A 116 -6.36 -31.15 -4.83
N GLU A 117 -5.52 -32.10 -4.46
CA GLU A 117 -5.21 -32.41 -3.05
C GLU A 117 -4.21 -31.42 -2.45
N ASP A 118 -3.16 -31.06 -3.19
CA ASP A 118 -2.16 -30.13 -2.72
C ASP A 118 -2.70 -28.70 -2.63
N ARG A 119 -2.56 -28.07 -1.46
CA ARG A 119 -3.08 -26.73 -1.22
C ARG A 119 -2.39 -25.67 -2.07
N ALA A 120 -1.06 -25.73 -2.20
CA ALA A 120 -0.32 -24.74 -2.97
C ALA A 120 -0.68 -24.83 -4.45
N GLU A 121 -0.89 -26.05 -4.96
CA GLU A 121 -1.38 -26.28 -6.32
C GLU A 121 -2.80 -25.76 -6.49
N ARG A 122 -3.71 -26.00 -5.53
CA ARG A 122 -5.07 -25.44 -5.56
C ARG A 122 -5.06 -23.91 -5.61
N VAL A 123 -4.24 -23.26 -4.79
CA VAL A 123 -4.10 -21.78 -4.80
C VAL A 123 -3.64 -21.31 -6.18
N ARG A 124 -2.62 -21.96 -6.74
CA ARG A 124 -2.13 -21.63 -8.09
C ARG A 124 -3.18 -21.87 -9.18
N ALA A 125 -3.94 -22.95 -9.07
CA ALA A 125 -5.00 -23.27 -10.03
C ALA A 125 -6.17 -22.28 -9.96
N VAL A 126 -6.61 -21.91 -8.74
CA VAL A 126 -7.64 -20.86 -8.55
C VAL A 126 -7.15 -19.53 -9.10
N ALA A 127 -5.90 -19.15 -8.82
CA ALA A 127 -5.31 -17.92 -9.37
C ALA A 127 -5.28 -17.97 -10.90
N GLY A 128 -4.91 -19.11 -11.51
CA GLY A 128 -4.89 -19.31 -12.96
C GLY A 128 -6.23 -19.02 -13.62
N VAL A 129 -7.31 -19.56 -13.08
CA VAL A 129 -8.66 -19.29 -13.60
C VAL A 129 -9.01 -17.79 -13.62
N PHE A 130 -8.64 -17.05 -12.57
CA PHE A 130 -8.84 -15.61 -12.58
C PHE A 130 -7.96 -14.91 -13.60
N VAL A 131 -6.69 -15.31 -13.73
CA VAL A 131 -5.73 -14.70 -14.67
C VAL A 131 -6.20 -14.90 -16.12
N ASP A 132 -6.71 -16.08 -16.48
CA ASP A 132 -7.25 -16.35 -17.81
C ASP A 132 -8.41 -15.40 -18.16
N GLU A 133 -9.36 -15.23 -17.22
CA GLU A 133 -10.49 -14.31 -17.42
C GLU A 133 -10.10 -12.84 -17.43
N ILE A 134 -9.06 -12.45 -16.66
CA ILE A 134 -8.45 -11.11 -16.71
C ILE A 134 -7.83 -10.88 -18.09
N GLY A 135 -7.13 -11.86 -18.66
CA GLY A 135 -6.57 -11.78 -20.00
C GLY A 135 -7.63 -11.49 -21.06
N VAL A 136 -8.76 -12.19 -20.99
CA VAL A 136 -9.88 -11.92 -21.91
C VAL A 136 -10.43 -10.50 -21.76
N LEU A 137 -10.51 -9.97 -20.53
CA LEU A 137 -10.93 -8.58 -20.29
C LEU A 137 -9.91 -7.58 -20.83
N ALA A 138 -8.62 -7.84 -20.58
CA ALA A 138 -7.54 -6.96 -21.03
C ALA A 138 -7.50 -6.84 -22.54
N GLU A 139 -7.81 -7.92 -23.27
CA GLU A 139 -7.85 -7.90 -24.75
C GLU A 139 -9.12 -7.28 -25.33
N ARG A 140 -10.28 -7.56 -24.72
CA ARG A 140 -11.57 -7.21 -25.34
C ARG A 140 -12.23 -5.96 -24.83
N ALA A 141 -12.09 -5.68 -23.54
CA ALA A 141 -12.81 -4.58 -22.88
C ALA A 141 -11.89 -3.45 -22.42
N LEU A 142 -10.57 -3.68 -22.37
CA LEU A 142 -9.54 -2.72 -21.98
C LEU A 142 -9.91 -1.94 -20.71
N PRO A 143 -10.23 -2.61 -19.58
CA PRO A 143 -10.54 -1.91 -18.35
C PRO A 143 -9.30 -1.24 -17.77
N GLN A 144 -9.48 -0.12 -17.07
CA GLN A 144 -8.39 0.54 -16.35
C GLN A 144 -8.05 -0.18 -15.03
N VAL A 145 -9.03 -0.87 -14.44
CA VAL A 145 -8.86 -1.68 -13.22
C VAL A 145 -9.74 -2.92 -13.33
N VAL A 146 -9.27 -4.08 -12.85
CA VAL A 146 -10.10 -5.28 -12.73
C VAL A 146 -10.37 -5.60 -11.26
N ILE A 147 -11.63 -5.68 -10.87
CA ILE A 147 -12.05 -6.22 -9.58
C ILE A 147 -12.08 -7.74 -9.67
N VAL A 148 -11.34 -8.39 -8.76
CA VAL A 148 -11.39 -9.83 -8.55
C VAL A 148 -12.21 -10.10 -7.29
N ALA A 149 -13.32 -10.83 -7.45
CA ALA A 149 -14.28 -11.11 -6.41
C ALA A 149 -14.44 -12.62 -6.15
N PRO A 150 -13.55 -13.25 -5.35
CA PRO A 150 -13.68 -14.65 -5.01
C PRO A 150 -14.93 -14.88 -4.16
N SER A 151 -15.63 -16.00 -4.40
CA SER A 151 -16.75 -16.41 -3.56
C SER A 151 -16.27 -17.02 -2.23
N ILE A 152 -17.16 -17.12 -1.24
CA ILE A 152 -16.87 -17.86 0.02
C ILE A 152 -16.40 -19.29 -0.30
N GLU A 153 -17.02 -19.92 -1.27
CA GLU A 153 -16.68 -21.28 -1.71
C GLU A 153 -15.24 -21.36 -2.26
N MET A 154 -14.81 -20.38 -3.07
CA MET A 154 -13.42 -20.28 -3.54
C MET A 154 -12.44 -20.08 -2.38
N LEU A 155 -12.79 -19.23 -1.43
CA LEU A 155 -11.98 -19.02 -0.23
C LEU A 155 -11.87 -20.30 0.61
N GLN A 156 -12.93 -21.11 0.69
CA GLN A 156 -12.90 -22.42 1.35
C GLN A 156 -11.97 -23.41 0.63
N VAL A 157 -12.01 -23.44 -0.70
CA VAL A 157 -11.14 -24.32 -1.51
C VAL A 157 -9.66 -24.03 -1.28
N VAL A 158 -9.28 -22.76 -1.14
CA VAL A 158 -7.88 -22.35 -0.91
C VAL A 158 -7.50 -22.29 0.57
N SER A 159 -8.48 -22.32 1.49
CA SER A 159 -8.23 -22.41 2.92
C SER A 159 -7.71 -23.81 3.26
N GLY A 160 -6.86 -23.92 4.25
CA GLY A 160 -6.36 -25.21 4.74
C GLY A 160 -5.91 -25.05 6.19
N ALA A 161 -5.76 -26.16 6.91
CA ALA A 161 -5.23 -26.16 8.27
C ALA A 161 -3.93 -25.33 8.33
N GLN A 162 -3.81 -24.49 9.35
CA GLN A 162 -2.71 -23.57 9.56
C GLN A 162 -1.36 -24.26 9.34
N GLY A 163 -0.79 -24.12 8.18
CA GLY A 163 0.59 -24.46 7.88
C GLY A 163 1.44 -23.21 8.15
N GLY A 164 2.59 -23.40 8.80
CA GLY A 164 3.48 -22.31 9.22
C GLY A 164 3.80 -21.27 8.14
N GLY A 165 4.30 -20.12 8.55
CA GLY A 165 4.55 -18.94 7.72
C GLY A 165 5.39 -19.21 6.47
N GLY A 166 4.76 -19.40 5.34
CA GLY A 166 5.39 -19.70 4.05
C GLY A 166 4.40 -20.20 3.01
N GLN A 167 3.20 -20.56 3.42
CA GLN A 167 2.17 -21.06 2.49
C GLN A 167 1.64 -19.96 1.56
N PRO A 168 1.47 -20.24 0.25
CA PRO A 168 0.99 -19.25 -0.71
C PRO A 168 -0.43 -18.79 -0.37
N GLN A 169 -0.65 -17.47 -0.43
CA GLN A 169 -1.98 -16.88 -0.28
C GLN A 169 -2.54 -16.52 -1.65
N LEU A 170 -3.84 -16.77 -1.86
CA LEU A 170 -4.49 -16.52 -3.16
C LEU A 170 -4.28 -15.07 -3.63
N HIS A 171 -4.37 -14.09 -2.73
CA HIS A 171 -4.18 -12.68 -3.05
C HIS A 171 -2.79 -12.42 -3.68
N ASP A 172 -1.73 -12.93 -3.07
CA ASP A 172 -0.35 -12.64 -3.49
C ASP A 172 0.01 -13.42 -4.78
N VAL A 173 -0.41 -14.70 -4.85
CA VAL A 173 -0.22 -15.53 -6.05
C VAL A 173 -0.97 -14.96 -7.25
N LEU A 174 -2.22 -14.52 -7.03
CA LEU A 174 -3.04 -13.92 -8.09
C LEU A 174 -2.39 -12.65 -8.63
N LYS A 175 -1.95 -11.75 -7.76
CA LYS A 175 -1.25 -10.53 -8.18
C LYS A 175 0.03 -10.81 -8.93
N ALA A 176 0.85 -11.72 -8.42
CA ALA A 176 2.10 -12.13 -9.10
C ALA A 176 1.83 -12.65 -10.52
N ARG A 177 0.88 -13.56 -10.66
CA ARG A 177 0.58 -14.17 -11.97
C ARG A 177 -0.15 -13.25 -12.94
N ALA A 178 -0.94 -12.31 -12.44
CA ALA A 178 -1.69 -11.39 -13.28
C ALA A 178 -0.84 -10.23 -13.85
N MET A 179 0.40 -10.05 -13.41
CA MET A 179 1.30 -9.00 -13.91
C MET A 179 1.65 -9.15 -15.39
N VAL A 180 1.40 -10.29 -16.00
CA VAL A 180 1.50 -10.48 -17.46
C VAL A 180 0.47 -9.63 -18.24
N HIS A 181 -0.56 -9.16 -17.57
CA HIS A 181 -1.58 -8.30 -18.16
C HIS A 181 -1.37 -6.85 -17.70
N PRO A 182 -1.48 -5.85 -18.60
CA PRO A 182 -1.19 -4.45 -18.30
C PRO A 182 -2.32 -3.75 -17.55
N VAL A 183 -3.00 -4.43 -16.62
CA VAL A 183 -4.13 -3.90 -15.86
C VAL A 183 -4.00 -4.22 -14.37
N PRO A 184 -4.06 -3.23 -13.47
CA PRO A 184 -3.98 -3.46 -12.04
C PRO A 184 -5.25 -4.11 -11.50
N LEU A 185 -5.08 -4.92 -10.45
CA LEU A 185 -6.16 -5.66 -9.82
C LEU A 185 -6.59 -5.06 -8.49
N GLN A 186 -7.90 -5.08 -8.24
CA GLN A 186 -8.48 -4.85 -6.92
C GLN A 186 -9.11 -6.15 -6.40
N TYR A 187 -8.48 -6.76 -5.40
CA TYR A 187 -9.04 -7.92 -4.72
C TYR A 187 -10.12 -7.48 -3.73
N VAL A 188 -11.34 -7.97 -3.92
CA VAL A 188 -12.49 -7.57 -3.11
C VAL A 188 -13.09 -8.80 -2.44
N ARG A 189 -13.04 -8.83 -1.10
CA ARG A 189 -13.63 -9.91 -0.30
C ARG A 189 -15.15 -9.79 -0.21
N PRO A 190 -15.88 -10.90 -0.03
CA PRO A 190 -17.34 -10.91 0.04
C PRO A 190 -17.93 -9.93 1.06
N ALA A 191 -17.34 -9.79 2.23
CA ALA A 191 -17.81 -8.87 3.27
C ALA A 191 -17.70 -7.37 2.89
N THR A 192 -16.93 -7.02 1.86
CA THR A 192 -16.81 -5.64 1.38
C THR A 192 -18.11 -5.16 0.75
N TYR A 193 -18.76 -5.98 -0.06
CA TYR A 193 -20.01 -5.65 -0.74
C TYR A 193 -21.26 -6.21 -0.03
N ASP A 194 -21.10 -7.23 0.82
CA ASP A 194 -22.18 -7.83 1.60
C ASP A 194 -21.73 -8.15 3.03
N LYS A 195 -22.04 -7.23 3.96
CA LYS A 195 -21.64 -7.37 5.37
C LYS A 195 -22.18 -8.65 6.02
N SER A 196 -23.30 -9.21 5.54
CA SER A 196 -23.85 -10.46 6.07
C SER A 196 -22.92 -11.65 5.90
N LYS A 197 -22.01 -11.58 4.93
CA LYS A 197 -21.01 -12.64 4.64
C LYS A 197 -19.78 -12.58 5.57
N LEU A 198 -19.65 -11.55 6.42
CA LEU A 198 -18.45 -11.33 7.25
C LEU A 198 -18.12 -12.53 8.14
N ARG A 199 -19.12 -13.10 8.83
CA ARG A 199 -18.89 -14.26 9.71
C ARG A 199 -18.34 -15.45 8.94
N LYS A 200 -19.01 -15.84 7.84
CA LYS A 200 -18.56 -16.96 6.99
C LYS A 200 -17.20 -16.71 6.37
N GLN A 201 -16.91 -15.47 5.96
CA GLN A 201 -15.61 -15.08 5.44
C GLN A 201 -14.52 -15.28 6.50
N ASN A 202 -14.74 -14.84 7.74
CA ASN A 202 -13.75 -14.94 8.82
C ASN A 202 -13.52 -16.41 9.26
N GLU A 203 -14.51 -17.30 9.10
CA GLU A 203 -14.35 -18.73 9.36
C GLU A 203 -13.41 -19.43 8.36
N VAL A 204 -13.22 -18.86 7.17
CA VAL A 204 -12.43 -19.48 6.08
C VAL A 204 -11.16 -18.71 5.73
N THR A 205 -10.93 -17.54 6.32
CA THR A 205 -9.73 -16.73 6.06
C THR A 205 -8.74 -16.80 7.21
N GLU A 206 -7.46 -16.89 6.88
CA GLU A 206 -6.39 -16.86 7.87
C GLU A 206 -6.25 -15.50 8.59
N ARG A 207 -6.76 -14.44 8.00
CA ARG A 207 -6.75 -13.08 8.53
C ARG A 207 -8.18 -12.54 8.68
N PRO A 208 -8.82 -12.79 9.83
CA PRO A 208 -10.15 -12.26 10.09
C PRO A 208 -10.17 -10.74 9.98
N SER A 209 -11.23 -10.21 9.37
CA SER A 209 -11.43 -8.77 9.26
C SER A 209 -12.42 -8.27 10.31
N GLN A 210 -12.24 -7.02 10.73
CA GLN A 210 -13.20 -6.34 11.59
C GLN A 210 -14.35 -5.78 10.74
N PRO A 211 -15.58 -5.70 11.31
CA PRO A 211 -16.68 -5.10 10.61
C PRO A 211 -16.44 -3.60 10.43
N GLN A 212 -16.55 -3.12 9.19
CA GLN A 212 -16.52 -1.70 8.87
C GLN A 212 -17.93 -1.22 8.51
N ASP A 213 -18.23 0.05 8.82
CA ASP A 213 -19.45 0.69 8.35
C ASP A 213 -19.48 0.82 6.82
N GLU A 214 -20.65 1.13 6.28
CA GLU A 214 -20.87 1.16 4.83
C GLU A 214 -20.07 2.26 4.15
N ALA A 215 -20.03 3.47 4.76
CA ALA A 215 -19.32 4.61 4.21
C ALA A 215 -17.80 4.36 4.18
N THR A 216 -17.21 3.81 5.24
CA THR A 216 -15.79 3.44 5.30
C THR A 216 -15.41 2.42 4.23
N ARG A 217 -16.26 1.39 4.00
CA ARG A 217 -16.01 0.42 2.92
C ARG A 217 -16.04 1.06 1.54
N ALA A 218 -16.96 2.01 1.32
CA ALA A 218 -17.05 2.75 0.08
C ALA A 218 -15.81 3.64 -0.12
N TRP A 219 -15.40 4.41 0.89
CA TRP A 219 -14.20 5.22 0.85
C TRP A 219 -12.96 4.41 0.46
N ASN A 220 -12.70 3.30 1.16
CA ASN A 220 -11.51 2.48 0.92
C ASN A 220 -11.50 1.89 -0.50
N LEU A 221 -12.62 1.31 -0.95
CA LEU A 221 -12.68 0.72 -2.29
C LEU A 221 -12.47 1.76 -3.39
N HIS A 222 -13.14 2.92 -3.30
CA HIS A 222 -13.10 3.92 -4.36
C HIS A 222 -11.76 4.69 -4.37
N THR A 223 -11.12 4.90 -3.22
CA THR A 223 -9.73 5.38 -3.15
C THR A 223 -8.80 4.45 -3.94
N ALA A 224 -8.88 3.15 -3.68
CA ALA A 224 -8.04 2.18 -4.38
C ALA A 224 -8.32 2.11 -5.88
N LEU A 225 -9.59 2.18 -6.30
CA LEU A 225 -9.95 2.19 -7.72
C LEU A 225 -9.46 3.45 -8.43
N TYR A 226 -9.60 4.62 -7.79
CA TYR A 226 -9.16 5.90 -8.34
C TYR A 226 -7.65 5.91 -8.58
N TYR A 227 -6.86 5.50 -7.57
CA TYR A 227 -5.41 5.43 -7.69
C TYR A 227 -4.95 4.40 -8.73
N LYS A 228 -5.55 3.20 -8.75
CA LYS A 228 -5.22 2.15 -9.73
C LYS A 228 -5.53 2.55 -11.17
N ALA A 229 -6.52 3.40 -11.37
CA ALA A 229 -6.84 3.97 -12.68
C ALA A 229 -5.90 5.12 -13.09
N GLY A 230 -4.89 5.45 -12.28
CA GLY A 230 -3.89 6.49 -12.55
C GLY A 230 -4.22 7.85 -11.96
N GLY A 231 -5.21 7.95 -11.08
CA GLY A 231 -5.54 9.17 -10.36
C GLY A 231 -4.73 9.34 -9.06
N TYR A 232 -4.61 10.56 -8.59
CA TYR A 232 -3.92 10.92 -7.33
C TYR A 232 -4.91 11.58 -6.38
N PRO A 233 -5.49 10.82 -5.44
CA PRO A 233 -6.52 11.38 -4.57
C PRO A 233 -5.98 12.45 -3.62
N TRP A 234 -4.75 12.28 -3.13
CA TRP A 234 -4.01 13.27 -2.33
C TRP A 234 -2.51 13.07 -2.48
N ALA A 235 -1.74 14.09 -2.17
CA ALA A 235 -0.28 14.09 -2.21
C ALA A 235 0.32 14.68 -0.91
N LEU A 236 1.64 14.60 -0.76
CA LEU A 236 2.34 15.36 0.28
C LEU A 236 2.28 16.85 -0.02
N VAL A 237 2.21 17.64 1.03
CA VAL A 237 2.42 19.08 0.91
C VAL A 237 3.89 19.32 0.61
N ARG A 238 4.15 20.21 -0.35
CA ARG A 238 5.48 20.70 -0.69
C ARG A 238 5.53 22.19 -0.58
N GLU A 239 6.53 22.67 0.12
CA GLU A 239 6.84 24.10 0.12
C GLU A 239 7.83 24.44 -1.02
N PRO A 240 7.80 25.64 -1.56
CA PRO A 240 8.70 26.05 -2.67
C PRO A 240 10.20 25.92 -2.34
N SER A 241 10.55 25.96 -1.05
CA SER A 241 11.91 25.80 -0.55
C SER A 241 12.36 24.35 -0.39
N ASP A 242 11.44 23.38 -0.51
CA ASP A 242 11.76 21.98 -0.31
C ASP A 242 12.59 21.42 -1.46
N LEU A 243 13.63 20.66 -1.11
CA LEU A 243 14.42 19.94 -2.10
C LEU A 243 13.56 18.87 -2.76
N GLN A 244 13.72 18.72 -4.07
CA GLN A 244 13.12 17.58 -4.78
C GLN A 244 13.71 16.28 -4.24
N THR A 245 12.90 15.52 -3.54
CA THR A 245 13.31 14.33 -2.81
C THR A 245 12.79 13.06 -3.47
N CYS A 246 13.69 12.13 -3.70
CA CYS A 246 13.36 10.74 -4.03
C CYS A 246 13.39 9.92 -2.74
N PHE A 247 12.26 9.36 -2.33
CA PHE A 247 12.19 8.43 -1.22
C PHE A 247 12.30 7.00 -1.75
N ILE A 248 13.13 6.17 -1.15
CA ILE A 248 13.35 4.78 -1.55
C ILE A 248 13.09 3.89 -0.34
N GLY A 249 12.22 2.88 -0.50
CA GLY A 249 12.00 1.83 0.49
C GLY A 249 12.73 0.54 0.11
N ILE A 250 13.49 -0.04 1.03
CA ILE A 250 14.17 -1.32 0.83
C ILE A 250 13.69 -2.32 1.89
N SER A 251 13.28 -3.50 1.41
CA SER A 251 12.95 -4.65 2.26
C SER A 251 13.52 -5.92 1.65
N PHE A 252 13.43 -7.02 2.39
CA PHE A 252 13.96 -8.31 1.97
C PHE A 252 12.88 -9.38 2.04
N TYR A 253 12.97 -10.37 1.17
CA TYR A 253 12.05 -11.49 1.12
C TYR A 253 12.77 -12.77 0.69
N TRP A 254 12.25 -13.91 1.09
CA TRP A 254 12.69 -15.21 0.58
C TRP A 254 11.87 -15.53 -0.66
N ASP A 255 12.53 -15.80 -1.77
CA ASP A 255 11.88 -16.23 -3.00
C ASP A 255 11.43 -17.71 -2.90
N HIS A 256 10.87 -18.24 -3.98
CA HIS A 256 10.37 -19.62 -4.03
C HIS A 256 11.50 -20.67 -4.04
N GLU A 257 12.74 -20.27 -4.30
CA GLU A 257 13.94 -21.11 -4.24
C GLU A 257 14.68 -20.95 -2.89
N GLU A 258 14.06 -20.32 -1.90
CA GLU A 258 14.66 -20.02 -0.60
C GLU A 258 15.93 -19.15 -0.69
N VAL A 259 16.04 -18.32 -1.73
CA VAL A 259 17.10 -17.33 -1.85
C VAL A 259 16.59 -16.00 -1.27
N LEU A 260 17.42 -15.39 -0.42
CA LEU A 260 17.10 -14.07 0.12
C LEU A 260 17.31 -13.02 -0.98
N ALA A 261 16.27 -12.30 -1.31
CA ALA A 261 16.26 -11.29 -2.35
C ALA A 261 15.81 -9.93 -1.81
N THR A 262 16.13 -8.89 -2.54
CA THR A 262 15.78 -7.51 -2.20
C THR A 262 14.55 -7.07 -2.96
N SER A 263 13.60 -6.45 -2.28
CA SER A 263 12.52 -5.68 -2.87
C SER A 263 12.78 -4.20 -2.67
N LEU A 264 12.75 -3.45 -3.75
CA LEU A 264 12.85 -2.01 -3.71
C LEU A 264 11.55 -1.39 -4.20
N ALA A 265 10.94 -0.61 -3.32
CA ALA A 265 9.92 0.33 -3.71
C ALA A 265 10.58 1.67 -3.90
N GLN A 266 10.77 2.06 -5.13
CA GLN A 266 11.07 3.45 -5.39
C GLN A 266 9.80 4.25 -5.17
N VAL A 267 9.96 5.26 -4.40
CA VAL A 267 8.90 6.15 -4.16
C VAL A 267 9.23 7.52 -4.57
N PHE A 268 8.38 7.95 -5.16
CA PHE A 268 7.30 8.84 -4.88
C PHE A 268 7.86 10.23 -4.93
N ASN A 269 7.68 10.83 -6.07
CA ASN A 269 7.55 12.26 -6.07
C ASN A 269 6.33 12.61 -5.20
N GLU A 270 6.11 13.85 -4.98
CA GLU A 270 5.01 14.39 -4.18
C GLU A 270 3.63 13.92 -4.68
N ARG A 271 3.55 13.41 -5.91
CA ARG A 271 2.34 12.89 -6.56
C ARG A 271 2.07 11.42 -6.26
N GLY A 272 2.98 10.73 -5.57
CA GLY A 272 2.81 9.32 -5.25
C GLY A 272 3.07 8.38 -6.42
N GLU A 273 3.71 8.84 -7.46
CA GLU A 273 4.21 7.97 -8.53
C GLU A 273 5.32 7.11 -7.97
N GLY A 274 5.18 5.81 -8.08
CA GLY A 274 6.17 4.87 -7.57
C GLY A 274 6.55 3.87 -8.63
N VAL A 275 7.83 3.65 -8.79
CA VAL A 275 8.41 2.61 -9.64
C VAL A 275 8.94 1.50 -8.77
N ILE A 276 8.74 0.28 -9.19
CA ILE A 276 9.21 -0.92 -8.50
C ILE A 276 10.46 -1.43 -9.21
N VAL A 277 11.51 -1.64 -8.43
CA VAL A 277 12.73 -2.27 -8.89
C VAL A 277 12.90 -3.59 -8.15
N ARG A 278 13.16 -4.65 -8.87
CA ARG A 278 13.59 -5.93 -8.29
C ARG A 278 15.08 -5.86 -8.03
N GLY A 279 15.47 -5.84 -6.76
CA GLY A 279 16.88 -5.89 -6.38
C GLY A 279 17.48 -7.29 -6.54
N GLY A 280 18.79 -7.34 -6.48
CA GLY A 280 19.58 -8.57 -6.51
C GLY A 280 19.47 -9.41 -5.23
N PRO A 281 20.25 -10.52 -5.18
CA PRO A 281 20.37 -11.35 -3.99
C PRO A 281 20.90 -10.55 -2.80
N ALA A 282 20.36 -10.82 -1.62
CA ALA A 282 20.85 -10.25 -0.37
C ALA A 282 21.60 -11.31 0.45
N LYS A 283 22.36 -10.87 1.44
CA LYS A 283 23.07 -11.74 2.38
C LYS A 283 22.55 -11.57 3.80
N LEU A 284 22.82 -12.55 4.64
CA LEU A 284 22.57 -12.46 6.08
C LEU A 284 23.89 -12.22 6.80
N SER A 285 23.89 -11.28 7.71
CA SER A 285 25.00 -11.08 8.65
C SER A 285 25.23 -12.34 9.48
N GLU A 286 26.47 -12.74 9.63
CA GLU A 286 26.85 -13.90 10.45
C GLU A 286 26.65 -13.66 11.95
N VAL A 287 26.67 -12.38 12.36
CA VAL A 287 26.61 -11.98 13.77
C VAL A 287 25.18 -11.98 14.30
N ASP A 288 24.26 -11.36 13.57
CA ASP A 288 22.90 -11.08 14.06
C ASP A 288 21.78 -11.51 13.09
N ARG A 289 22.16 -12.17 11.98
CA ARG A 289 21.24 -12.62 10.93
C ARG A 289 20.47 -11.46 10.25
N THR A 290 20.94 -10.24 10.40
CA THR A 290 20.34 -9.08 9.71
C THR A 290 20.58 -9.15 8.21
N PRO A 291 19.55 -9.01 7.36
CA PRO A 291 19.72 -8.98 5.91
C PRO A 291 20.38 -7.69 5.44
N TYR A 292 21.32 -7.81 4.50
CA TYR A 292 22.05 -6.70 3.91
C TYR A 292 22.42 -6.95 2.46
N LEU A 293 22.78 -5.88 1.74
CA LEU A 293 23.30 -5.92 0.39
C LEU A 293 24.86 -5.86 0.39
N PRO A 294 25.55 -6.64 -0.43
CA PRO A 294 26.93 -6.35 -0.76
C PRO A 294 27.10 -4.94 -1.34
N ARG A 295 28.31 -4.37 -1.21
CA ARG A 295 28.62 -3.01 -1.65
C ARG A 295 28.19 -2.75 -3.11
N ASP A 296 28.61 -3.62 -4.03
CA ASP A 296 28.36 -3.44 -5.45
C ASP A 296 26.87 -3.58 -5.80
N ASP A 297 26.13 -4.43 -5.08
CA ASP A 297 24.68 -4.58 -5.24
C ASP A 297 23.93 -3.35 -4.69
N ALA A 298 24.38 -2.77 -3.58
CA ALA A 298 23.84 -1.52 -3.05
C ALA A 298 24.06 -0.34 -4.02
N GLU A 299 25.27 -0.23 -4.57
CA GLU A 299 25.61 0.76 -5.60
C GLU A 299 24.76 0.59 -6.86
N ALA A 300 24.65 -0.63 -7.37
CA ALA A 300 23.85 -0.93 -8.56
C ALA A 300 22.37 -0.61 -8.35
N LEU A 301 21.82 -0.96 -7.19
CA LEU A 301 20.42 -0.73 -6.84
C LEU A 301 20.05 0.76 -6.85
N LEU A 302 20.88 1.61 -6.21
CA LEU A 302 20.63 3.06 -6.21
C LEU A 302 20.82 3.66 -7.60
N ARG A 303 21.83 3.20 -8.35
CA ARG A 303 22.06 3.66 -9.74
C ARG A 303 20.85 3.38 -10.62
N GLU A 304 20.27 2.19 -10.53
CA GLU A 304 19.09 1.80 -11.29
C GLU A 304 17.88 2.65 -10.87
N ALA A 305 17.67 2.84 -9.57
CA ALA A 305 16.61 3.69 -9.06
C ALA A 305 16.71 5.13 -9.59
N LEU A 306 17.90 5.72 -9.57
CA LEU A 306 18.14 7.06 -10.08
C LEU A 306 17.98 7.15 -11.61
N ALA A 307 18.33 6.10 -12.34
CA ALA A 307 18.11 6.04 -13.79
C ALA A 307 16.60 6.07 -14.11
N GLN A 308 15.81 5.29 -13.41
CA GLN A 308 14.35 5.29 -13.56
C GLN A 308 13.72 6.62 -13.17
N TYR A 309 14.16 7.20 -12.05
CA TYR A 309 13.70 8.54 -11.63
C TYR A 309 13.96 9.58 -12.75
N ARG A 310 15.15 9.56 -13.33
CA ARG A 310 15.51 10.47 -14.43
C ARG A 310 14.70 10.22 -15.70
N GLU A 311 14.38 8.98 -16.02
CA GLU A 311 13.54 8.64 -17.17
C GLU A 311 12.14 9.26 -17.02
N GLU A 312 11.57 9.18 -15.82
CA GLU A 312 10.23 9.66 -15.54
C GLU A 312 10.17 11.18 -15.39
N HIS A 313 11.11 11.79 -14.65
CA HIS A 313 11.10 13.20 -14.30
C HIS A 313 11.96 14.10 -15.18
N ARG A 314 12.80 13.51 -16.06
CA ARG A 314 13.74 14.21 -16.94
C ARG A 314 14.89 14.93 -16.22
N HIS A 315 15.02 14.78 -14.91
CA HIS A 315 16.11 15.29 -14.08
C HIS A 315 16.38 14.33 -12.92
N LEU A 316 17.49 14.51 -12.23
CA LEU A 316 17.80 13.80 -10.99
C LEU A 316 17.24 14.55 -9.76
N PRO A 317 16.94 13.86 -8.64
CA PRO A 317 16.52 14.50 -7.41
C PRO A 317 17.70 15.21 -6.75
N ALA A 318 17.45 16.30 -6.05
CA ALA A 318 18.49 16.99 -5.24
C ALA A 318 18.77 16.21 -3.94
N ARG A 319 17.80 15.44 -3.46
CA ARG A 319 17.89 14.65 -2.23
C ARG A 319 17.36 13.23 -2.44
N VAL A 320 18.07 12.26 -1.87
CA VAL A 320 17.63 10.86 -1.79
C VAL A 320 17.53 10.44 -0.33
N ALA A 321 16.39 9.92 0.09
CA ALA A 321 16.17 9.34 1.41
C ALA A 321 15.86 7.85 1.28
N ILE A 322 16.75 6.99 1.76
CA ILE A 322 16.61 5.52 1.70
C ILE A 322 16.10 5.04 3.06
N HIS A 323 14.90 4.45 3.05
CA HIS A 323 14.27 3.82 4.21
C HIS A 323 14.41 2.31 4.11
N LYS A 324 15.13 1.69 5.03
CA LYS A 324 15.41 0.25 5.01
C LYS A 324 14.81 -0.44 6.24
N THR A 325 14.28 -1.64 6.07
CA THR A 325 13.64 -2.41 7.15
C THR A 325 14.62 -3.14 8.07
N SER A 326 15.92 -3.00 7.81
CA SER A 326 17.01 -3.51 8.66
C SER A 326 18.11 -2.45 8.77
N ARG A 327 19.04 -2.61 9.72
CA ARG A 327 20.18 -1.69 9.84
C ARG A 327 21.08 -1.78 8.63
N PHE A 328 21.72 -0.67 8.31
CA PHE A 328 22.74 -0.63 7.25
C PHE A 328 24.06 -1.19 7.77
N THR A 329 24.80 -1.86 6.91
CA THR A 329 26.19 -2.23 7.13
C THR A 329 27.12 -1.19 6.52
N ASP A 330 28.36 -1.10 6.98
CA ASP A 330 29.35 -0.15 6.42
C ASP A 330 29.52 -0.35 4.91
N THR A 331 29.48 -1.59 4.44
CA THR A 331 29.60 -1.93 3.01
C THR A 331 28.41 -1.43 2.18
N GLU A 332 27.19 -1.48 2.71
CA GLU A 332 26.02 -0.89 2.06
C GLU A 332 26.12 0.63 2.01
N ILE A 333 26.55 1.25 3.11
CA ILE A 333 26.73 2.70 3.21
C ILE A 333 27.73 3.16 2.13
N ASP A 334 28.88 2.50 2.01
CA ASP A 334 29.87 2.79 0.99
C ASP A 334 29.31 2.65 -0.44
N GLY A 335 28.50 1.62 -0.69
CA GLY A 335 27.89 1.40 -2.00
C GLY A 335 26.87 2.49 -2.37
N PHE A 336 25.98 2.87 -1.44
CA PHE A 336 25.01 3.93 -1.67
C PHE A 336 25.68 5.29 -1.87
N HIS A 337 26.72 5.61 -1.08
CA HIS A 337 27.50 6.84 -1.29
C HIS A 337 28.19 6.87 -2.64
N ALA A 338 28.82 5.78 -3.08
CA ALA A 338 29.47 5.71 -4.40
C ALA A 338 28.49 5.97 -5.55
N ALA A 339 27.25 5.45 -5.46
CA ALA A 339 26.21 5.72 -6.46
C ALA A 339 25.73 7.18 -6.43
N ALA A 340 25.54 7.73 -5.23
CA ALA A 340 25.10 9.11 -5.04
C ALA A 340 26.16 10.12 -5.55
N ASP A 341 27.43 9.90 -5.23
CA ASP A 341 28.56 10.71 -5.70
C ASP A 341 28.66 10.68 -7.22
N THR A 342 28.54 9.49 -7.82
CA THR A 342 28.57 9.33 -9.29
C THR A 342 27.44 10.10 -9.98
N ALA A 343 26.28 10.16 -9.33
CA ALA A 343 25.10 10.87 -9.84
C ALA A 343 25.04 12.35 -9.45
N ASN A 344 26.02 12.86 -8.68
CA ASN A 344 26.05 14.20 -8.10
C ASN A 344 24.76 14.51 -7.31
N ILE A 345 24.36 13.61 -6.44
CA ILE A 345 23.25 13.84 -5.49
C ILE A 345 23.76 14.64 -4.30
N ASP A 346 23.21 15.82 -4.08
CA ASP A 346 23.66 16.73 -3.02
C ASP A 346 23.46 16.17 -1.61
N THR A 347 22.35 15.45 -1.39
CA THR A 347 21.98 14.92 -0.09
C THR A 347 21.52 13.46 -0.18
N LEU A 348 22.27 12.58 0.48
CA LEU A 348 21.89 11.17 0.69
C LEU A 348 21.62 10.93 2.17
N GLU A 349 20.46 10.40 2.50
CA GLU A 349 20.07 10.04 3.88
C GLU A 349 19.73 8.56 3.95
N LEU A 350 20.34 7.85 4.90
CA LEU A 350 20.15 6.42 5.13
C LEU A 350 19.46 6.23 6.49
N ILE A 351 18.23 5.71 6.45
CA ILE A 351 17.34 5.64 7.61
C ILE A 351 16.84 4.20 7.77
N ALA A 352 17.27 3.52 8.82
CA ALA A 352 16.74 2.21 9.17
C ALA A 352 15.46 2.39 10.00
N ILE A 353 14.39 1.67 9.62
CA ILE A 353 13.07 1.77 10.24
C ILE A 353 12.58 0.37 10.63
N GLY A 354 12.25 0.19 11.89
CA GLY A 354 11.75 -1.07 12.44
C GLY A 354 10.74 -0.83 13.56
N ASP A 355 10.21 -1.92 14.11
CA ASP A 355 9.34 -1.85 15.29
C ASP A 355 10.18 -1.70 16.54
N ALA A 356 9.76 -0.81 17.44
CA ALA A 356 10.41 -0.70 18.75
C ALA A 356 9.85 -1.72 19.73
N SER A 357 10.74 -2.29 20.55
CA SER A 357 10.35 -3.14 21.68
C SER A 357 9.85 -2.33 22.88
N THR A 358 10.22 -1.05 22.96
CA THR A 358 9.90 -0.13 24.07
C THR A 358 8.61 0.62 23.77
N ARG A 359 7.74 0.73 24.78
CA ARG A 359 6.52 1.54 24.74
C ARG A 359 6.54 2.56 25.86
N PHE A 360 6.05 3.75 25.54
CA PHE A 360 5.85 4.82 26.52
C PHE A 360 4.37 4.98 26.80
N PHE A 361 4.04 5.34 28.04
CA PHE A 361 2.67 5.65 28.42
C PHE A 361 2.66 6.70 29.52
N THR A 362 1.57 7.44 29.61
CA THR A 362 1.32 8.37 30.70
C THR A 362 0.29 7.71 31.63
N PRO A 363 0.60 7.55 32.93
CA PRO A 363 -0.37 6.97 33.86
C PRO A 363 -1.72 7.71 33.85
N ARG A 364 -2.81 6.98 33.76
CA ARG A 364 -4.20 7.50 33.73
C ARG A 364 -4.53 8.39 32.55
N ALA A 365 -3.70 8.38 31.49
CA ALA A 365 -3.97 9.09 30.25
C ALA A 365 -4.35 8.14 29.12
N SER A 366 -4.88 8.70 28.04
CA SER A 366 -5.09 8.00 26.77
C SER A 366 -3.77 7.46 26.23
N PRO A 367 -3.80 6.53 25.26
CA PRO A 367 -2.60 6.12 24.52
C PRO A 367 -1.82 7.34 24.03
N PRO A 368 -0.50 7.23 23.85
CA PRO A 368 0.31 8.32 23.31
C PRO A 368 -0.32 8.91 22.05
N PHE A 369 -0.13 10.19 21.84
CA PHE A 369 -0.58 10.84 20.60
C PHE A 369 0.23 10.33 19.41
N ARG A 370 -0.43 10.12 18.29
CA ARG A 370 0.21 10.05 17.00
C ARG A 370 1.04 11.34 16.82
N GLY A 371 2.28 11.21 16.33
CA GLY A 371 3.24 12.30 16.28
C GLY A 371 4.11 12.45 17.53
N THR A 372 3.92 11.64 18.59
CA THR A 372 4.86 11.61 19.72
C THR A 372 6.22 11.14 19.22
N HIS A 373 7.22 12.03 19.25
CA HIS A 373 8.55 11.81 18.74
C HIS A 373 9.57 11.92 19.89
N ILE A 374 10.39 10.90 20.05
CA ILE A 374 11.34 10.79 21.15
C ILE A 374 12.73 10.62 20.56
N VAL A 375 13.59 11.60 20.77
CA VAL A 375 15.01 11.55 20.43
C VAL A 375 15.76 10.94 21.61
N LEU A 376 16.31 9.75 21.40
CA LEU A 376 17.08 9.01 22.40
C LEU A 376 18.54 9.52 22.44
N ASP A 377 19.13 9.63 21.26
CA ASP A 377 20.47 10.14 21.00
C ASP A 377 20.55 10.74 19.57
N ASP A 378 21.76 11.06 19.10
CA ASP A 378 21.97 11.72 17.81
C ASP A 378 21.55 10.89 16.58
N ARG A 379 21.45 9.55 16.75
CA ARG A 379 21.11 8.61 15.68
C ARG A 379 19.81 7.85 15.91
N SER A 380 19.38 7.75 17.15
CA SER A 380 18.28 6.85 17.55
C SER A 380 17.06 7.65 17.98
N GLN A 381 15.93 7.36 17.35
CA GLN A 381 14.66 8.03 17.62
C GLN A 381 13.51 7.01 17.68
N LEU A 382 12.43 7.38 18.36
CA LEU A 382 11.17 6.65 18.36
C LEU A 382 10.06 7.58 17.89
N LEU A 383 9.15 7.06 17.06
CA LEU A 383 8.03 7.83 16.53
C LEU A 383 6.72 7.03 16.63
N TYR A 384 5.75 7.58 17.34
CA TYR A 384 4.39 7.03 17.33
C TYR A 384 3.65 7.49 16.07
N THR A 385 3.55 6.60 15.09
CA THR A 385 2.78 6.80 13.86
C THR A 385 1.32 6.37 14.00
N THR A 386 1.00 5.65 15.07
CA THR A 386 -0.35 5.31 15.54
C THR A 386 -0.49 5.79 16.97
N GLY A 387 -1.72 6.09 17.40
CA GLY A 387 -1.98 6.61 18.74
C GLY A 387 -3.26 7.44 18.75
N SER A 388 -3.43 8.22 19.82
CA SER A 388 -4.55 9.17 19.91
C SER A 388 -4.38 10.28 18.85
N ILE A 389 -5.45 10.59 18.13
CA ILE A 389 -5.45 11.58 17.06
C ILE A 389 -6.36 12.73 17.47
N PRO A 390 -5.84 13.97 17.63
CA PRO A 390 -6.64 15.12 18.03
C PRO A 390 -7.85 15.36 17.14
N PHE A 391 -7.71 15.22 15.82
CA PHE A 391 -8.79 15.36 14.85
C PHE A 391 -9.97 14.38 15.09
N TYR A 392 -9.68 13.19 15.64
CA TYR A 392 -10.69 12.18 15.95
C TYR A 392 -11.13 12.19 17.42
N GLU A 393 -10.45 12.98 18.27
CA GLU A 393 -10.64 13.02 19.71
C GLU A 393 -10.51 11.65 20.40
N THR A 394 -9.81 10.71 19.78
CA THR A 394 -9.64 9.33 20.26
C THR A 394 -8.47 8.61 19.60
N TYR A 395 -8.20 7.41 20.12
CA TYR A 395 -7.34 6.42 19.45
C TYR A 395 -8.22 5.44 18.64
N PRO A 396 -8.09 5.41 17.29
CA PRO A 396 -8.94 4.57 16.45
C PRO A 396 -8.51 3.09 16.41
N GLY A 397 -7.36 2.73 16.96
CA GLY A 397 -6.81 1.39 16.88
C GLY A 397 -7.34 0.42 17.94
N PRO A 398 -7.34 -0.90 17.66
CA PRO A 398 -7.79 -1.92 18.61
C PRO A 398 -6.70 -2.38 19.60
N TYR A 399 -5.43 -2.03 19.37
CA TYR A 399 -4.29 -2.51 20.14
C TYR A 399 -3.49 -1.34 20.73
N VAL A 400 -2.71 -1.63 21.78
CA VAL A 400 -1.77 -0.63 22.33
C VAL A 400 -0.78 -0.19 21.23
N PRO A 401 -0.66 1.11 20.95
CA PRO A 401 0.22 1.61 19.91
C PRO A 401 1.68 1.30 20.22
N THR A 402 2.43 0.97 19.18
CA THR A 402 3.87 0.71 19.25
C THR A 402 4.57 1.77 18.40
N PRO A 403 5.63 2.41 18.90
CA PRO A 403 6.39 3.36 18.08
C PRO A 403 7.27 2.64 17.06
N LEU A 404 7.58 3.34 15.98
CA LEU A 404 8.68 2.97 15.10
C LEU A 404 10.00 3.28 15.77
N SER A 405 10.99 2.40 15.59
CA SER A 405 12.39 2.65 15.87
C SER A 405 13.06 3.19 14.61
N ILE A 406 13.69 4.34 14.71
CA ILE A 406 14.36 5.04 13.61
C ILE A 406 15.84 5.14 13.96
N THR A 407 16.70 4.64 13.08
CA THR A 407 18.16 4.77 13.20
C THR A 407 18.70 5.49 11.98
N LEU A 408 19.43 6.59 12.21
CA LEU A 408 20.03 7.42 11.17
C LEU A 408 21.50 7.05 11.02
N GLU A 409 21.94 6.70 9.80
CA GLU A 409 23.33 6.30 9.57
C GLU A 409 24.20 7.46 9.07
N SER A 410 23.64 8.39 8.32
CA SER A 410 24.38 9.43 7.61
C SER A 410 23.96 10.88 7.89
N SER A 411 23.06 11.12 8.84
CA SER A 411 22.64 12.49 9.16
C SER A 411 22.40 12.69 10.64
N TYR A 412 22.61 13.92 11.09
CA TYR A 412 22.17 14.35 12.42
C TYR A 412 20.67 14.59 12.38
N GLY A 413 19.91 13.60 12.84
CA GLY A 413 18.46 13.57 12.75
C GLY A 413 17.80 14.59 13.64
N GLY A 414 17.09 15.46 13.01
CA GLY A 414 16.22 16.41 13.66
C GLY A 414 14.75 15.99 13.58
N ARG A 415 13.91 16.89 14.07
CA ARG A 415 12.45 16.85 13.98
C ARG A 415 11.94 16.61 12.53
N ARG A 416 12.71 17.02 11.50
CA ARG A 416 12.33 16.90 10.09
C ARG A 416 12.04 15.45 9.69
N HIS A 417 12.92 14.49 10.03
CA HIS A 417 12.71 13.09 9.68
C HIS A 417 11.42 12.52 10.31
N GLY A 418 11.14 12.90 11.56
CA GLY A 418 9.89 12.49 12.20
C GLY A 418 8.65 13.02 11.47
N ILE A 419 8.64 14.27 11.04
CA ILE A 419 7.55 14.89 10.27
C ILE A 419 7.38 14.20 8.91
N GLU A 420 8.48 13.97 8.17
CA GLU A 420 8.46 13.32 6.88
C GLU A 420 7.93 11.87 6.99
N LEU A 421 8.44 11.11 7.95
CA LEU A 421 7.98 9.74 8.17
C LEU A 421 6.50 9.70 8.56
N LEU A 422 6.06 10.63 9.41
CA LEU A 422 4.66 10.74 9.79
C LEU A 422 3.77 11.07 8.57
N ALA A 423 4.21 11.97 7.70
CA ALA A 423 3.51 12.30 6.45
C ALA A 423 3.45 11.11 5.48
N LEU A 424 4.56 10.38 5.32
CA LEU A 424 4.65 9.21 4.47
C LEU A 424 3.72 8.06 4.90
N THR A 425 3.31 7.99 6.18
CA THR A 425 2.33 6.99 6.63
C THR A 425 0.92 7.22 6.06
N LYS A 426 0.64 8.41 5.52
CA LYS A 426 -0.66 8.78 4.93
C LYS A 426 -0.78 8.47 3.44
N LEU A 427 0.31 8.10 2.77
CA LEU A 427 0.33 7.85 1.33
C LEU A 427 -0.09 6.42 0.93
N ASN A 428 -0.92 5.77 1.71
CA ASN A 428 -1.45 4.46 1.35
C ASN A 428 -2.82 4.59 0.67
N TRP A 429 -2.84 4.64 -0.65
CA TRP A 429 -4.08 4.77 -1.43
C TRP A 429 -4.90 3.48 -1.55
N ASN A 430 -4.53 2.39 -0.87
CA ASN A 430 -5.37 1.20 -0.76
C ASN A 430 -6.51 1.35 0.28
N HIS A 431 -6.47 2.43 1.04
CA HIS A 431 -7.52 2.84 1.99
C HIS A 431 -7.45 4.35 2.24
N SER A 432 -8.47 4.90 2.88
CA SER A 432 -8.61 6.32 3.16
C SER A 432 -8.38 6.70 4.64
N ARG A 433 -7.67 5.86 5.41
CA ARG A 433 -7.40 6.16 6.83
C ARG A 433 -6.29 7.21 6.95
N LEU A 434 -6.42 8.08 7.95
CA LEU A 434 -5.41 9.05 8.31
C LEU A 434 -4.17 8.38 8.91
N ASP A 435 -4.36 7.35 9.72
CA ASP A 435 -3.30 6.67 10.46
C ASP A 435 -2.79 5.43 9.72
N GLY A 436 -1.50 5.39 9.48
CA GLY A 436 -0.77 4.20 9.05
C GLY A 436 0.36 3.93 10.03
N HIS A 437 0.71 2.67 10.27
CA HIS A 437 1.85 2.33 11.12
C HIS A 437 3.17 2.59 10.37
N ASP A 438 3.34 1.95 9.21
CA ASP A 438 4.55 2.07 8.41
C ASP A 438 4.48 3.25 7.42
N PRO A 439 5.57 3.98 7.20
CA PRO A 439 5.71 4.85 6.04
C PRO A 439 5.49 4.06 4.75
N ILE A 440 4.90 4.69 3.74
CA ILE A 440 4.60 4.01 2.46
C ILE A 440 5.84 3.35 1.84
N THR A 441 7.01 3.91 2.02
CA THR A 441 8.29 3.37 1.54
C THR A 441 8.54 1.94 2.01
N THR A 442 8.60 1.72 3.31
CA THR A 442 8.83 0.40 3.90
C THR A 442 7.60 -0.50 3.77
N HIS A 443 6.40 0.07 3.89
CA HIS A 443 5.14 -0.66 3.68
C HIS A 443 5.07 -1.25 2.26
N ALA A 444 5.30 -0.43 1.24
CA ALA A 444 5.30 -0.86 -0.15
C ALA A 444 6.39 -1.90 -0.42
N ALA A 445 7.63 -1.68 0.06
CA ALA A 445 8.71 -2.62 -0.12
C ALA A 445 8.40 -4.01 0.46
N ARG A 446 7.79 -4.09 1.67
CA ARG A 446 7.35 -5.36 2.25
C ARG A 446 6.23 -6.04 1.45
N MET A 447 5.23 -5.27 1.01
CA MET A 447 4.14 -5.80 0.18
C MET A 447 4.63 -6.33 -1.16
N ILE A 448 5.52 -5.59 -1.80
CA ILE A 448 6.15 -6.01 -3.05
C ILE A 448 6.88 -7.34 -2.84
N GLY A 449 7.70 -7.47 -1.79
CA GLY A 449 8.40 -8.70 -1.46
C GLY A 449 7.44 -9.90 -1.28
N SER A 450 6.27 -9.70 -0.65
CA SER A 450 5.28 -10.76 -0.47
C SER A 450 4.69 -11.28 -1.78
N ILE A 451 4.65 -10.44 -2.82
CA ILE A 451 4.15 -10.79 -4.15
C ILE A 451 5.27 -11.35 -5.02
N LEU A 452 6.45 -10.70 -5.03
CA LEU A 452 7.59 -11.10 -5.84
C LEU A 452 8.10 -12.50 -5.51
N ARG A 453 7.91 -12.97 -4.28
CA ARG A 453 8.21 -14.37 -3.90
C ARG A 453 7.47 -15.42 -4.73
N HIS A 454 6.39 -15.04 -5.42
CA HIS A 454 5.57 -15.90 -6.27
C HIS A 454 5.80 -15.63 -7.77
N VAL A 455 6.71 -14.72 -8.13
CA VAL A 455 7.11 -14.42 -9.51
C VAL A 455 8.39 -15.18 -9.82
N GLU A 456 8.45 -15.85 -10.97
CA GLU A 456 9.67 -16.49 -11.46
C GLU A 456 10.77 -15.43 -11.67
N ARG A 457 12.05 -15.83 -11.57
CA ARG A 457 13.18 -14.88 -11.66
C ARG A 457 13.19 -14.12 -12.99
N ASP A 458 12.85 -14.78 -14.07
CA ASP A 458 12.76 -14.19 -15.41
C ASP A 458 11.36 -13.71 -15.76
N GLY A 459 10.43 -13.77 -14.78
CA GLY A 459 9.05 -13.37 -14.96
C GLY A 459 8.89 -11.86 -15.08
N SER A 460 7.95 -11.43 -15.93
CA SER A 460 7.57 -10.03 -16.05
C SER A 460 7.05 -9.48 -14.73
N ILE A 461 7.55 -8.32 -14.33
CA ILE A 461 7.06 -7.58 -13.17
C ILE A 461 6.44 -6.26 -13.63
N GLY A 462 5.33 -5.89 -13.01
CA GLY A 462 4.78 -4.56 -13.17
C GLY A 462 5.67 -3.54 -12.46
N ASN A 463 6.07 -2.50 -13.16
CA ASN A 463 6.91 -1.44 -12.58
C ASN A 463 6.13 -0.39 -11.78
N ARG A 464 4.79 -0.38 -11.83
CA ARG A 464 3.94 0.58 -11.10
C ARG A 464 3.43 -0.01 -9.79
N TYR A 465 3.44 0.77 -8.72
CA TYR A 465 2.94 0.35 -7.39
C TYR A 465 1.48 -0.12 -7.41
N ALA A 466 0.64 0.43 -8.30
CA ALA A 466 -0.75 0.04 -8.48
C ALA A 466 -0.98 -1.47 -8.70
N PHE A 467 0.01 -2.20 -9.24
CA PHE A 467 -0.08 -3.65 -9.44
C PHE A 467 0.08 -4.44 -8.13
N TYR A 468 0.76 -3.86 -7.14
CA TYR A 468 1.09 -4.52 -5.87
C TYR A 468 0.12 -4.17 -4.74
N MET A 469 -0.63 -3.08 -4.85
CA MET A 469 -1.62 -2.64 -3.86
C MET A 469 -2.77 -3.63 -3.68
#